data_b59f4e2cfc11a2e49cd729e1b66b116f
#
_entry.id   b59f4e2cfc11a2e49cd729e1b66b116f
#
_cell.length_a   1.000
_cell.length_b   1.000
_cell.length_c   1.000
_cell.angle_alpha   90.00
_cell.angle_beta   90.00
_cell.angle_gamma   90.00
#
_symmetry.space_group_name_H-M   'P 1'
#
loop_
_entity.id
_entity.type
_entity.pdbx_description
1 polymer ?
#
loop_
_entity_poly.entity_id
_entity_poly.type
_entity_poly.pdbx_seq_one_letter_code
_entity_poly.pdbx_strand_id
1 'polypeptide(L)'
;MKRAALGFRMHSGWGVLVAVSGDANSVEVMDRRRIVTTDPRIPGAKQPYHYAANLGLPESEKYLANCAAVSERLALAAVEEVVRELDGRHYRIVGSAVLLASGRPLPSLSKILASHPLIHTAEGEFFRNAVRKACECLKISVMAIREQELDERANTAFGNAASRVQRRIASLGSSIGPPWTKDHKAAALAASMILAR
;
A
#
# COMPACT_ATOMS: atom_id res chain seq x y z
N MET A 1 -0.35 25.27 3.55
CA MET A 1 -0.37 24.03 2.72
C MET A 1 -1.61 23.23 3.08
N LYS A 2 -2.33 22.72 2.09
CA LYS A 2 -3.47 21.82 2.30
C LYS A 2 -2.96 20.44 2.76
N ARG A 3 -3.80 19.72 3.53
CA ARG A 3 -3.45 18.36 4.00
C ARG A 3 -3.78 17.33 2.93
N ALA A 4 -2.90 16.36 2.72
CA ALA A 4 -3.16 15.18 1.90
C ALA A 4 -2.68 13.92 2.62
N ALA A 5 -3.24 12.78 2.26
CA ALA A 5 -2.86 11.47 2.80
C ALA A 5 -2.72 10.44 1.68
N LEU A 6 -1.86 9.44 1.88
CA LEU A 6 -1.62 8.37 0.92
C LEU A 6 -2.32 7.08 1.37
N GLY A 7 -2.89 6.36 0.42
CA GLY A 7 -3.43 5.03 0.64
C GLY A 7 -2.83 4.02 -0.34
N PHE A 8 -2.52 2.84 0.17
CA PHE A 8 -1.87 1.80 -0.60
C PHE A 8 -2.62 0.48 -0.53
N ARG A 9 -2.83 -0.15 -1.68
CA ARG A 9 -3.22 -1.54 -1.80
C ARG A 9 -2.24 -2.30 -2.65
N MET A 10 -1.47 -3.19 -2.02
CA MET A 10 -0.38 -3.93 -2.65
C MET A 10 -0.81 -5.32 -3.10
N HIS A 11 -0.26 -5.75 -4.22
CA HIS A 11 -0.31 -7.07 -4.82
C HIS A 11 1.12 -7.62 -5.01
N SER A 12 1.25 -8.80 -5.62
CA SER A 12 2.56 -9.38 -5.93
C SER A 12 3.30 -8.54 -6.98
N GLY A 13 4.29 -7.78 -6.51
CA GLY A 13 5.18 -6.96 -7.36
C GLY A 13 4.62 -5.62 -7.84
N TRP A 14 3.40 -5.26 -7.47
CA TRP A 14 2.81 -3.97 -7.81
C TRP A 14 1.74 -3.56 -6.81
N GLY A 15 1.27 -2.36 -6.91
CA GLY A 15 0.15 -1.88 -6.10
C GLY A 15 -0.49 -0.63 -6.67
N VAL A 16 -1.56 -0.21 -5.99
CA VAL A 16 -2.23 1.07 -6.23
C VAL A 16 -1.86 2.03 -5.10
N LEU A 17 -1.42 3.21 -5.48
CA LEU A 17 -1.27 4.37 -4.62
C LEU A 17 -2.37 5.37 -4.98
N VAL A 18 -3.08 5.87 -3.97
CA VAL A 18 -4.03 6.97 -4.12
C VAL A 18 -3.71 8.04 -3.09
N ALA A 19 -3.56 9.28 -3.54
CA ALA A 19 -3.46 10.45 -2.69
C ALA A 19 -4.81 11.15 -2.62
N VAL A 20 -5.26 11.45 -1.41
CA VAL A 20 -6.52 12.16 -1.17
C VAL A 20 -6.30 13.41 -0.35
N SER A 21 -7.19 14.39 -0.52
CA SER A 21 -7.30 15.61 0.27
C SER A 21 -8.78 15.89 0.60
N GLY A 22 -9.04 16.92 1.41
CA GLY A 22 -10.39 17.30 1.83
C GLY A 22 -10.79 16.70 3.17
N ASP A 23 -12.09 16.63 3.41
CA ASP A 23 -12.72 16.12 4.61
C ASP A 23 -13.86 15.12 4.29
N ALA A 24 -14.63 14.72 5.29
CA ALA A 24 -15.74 13.78 5.13
C ALA A 24 -16.84 14.26 4.15
N ASN A 25 -16.90 15.53 3.81
CA ASN A 25 -17.88 16.11 2.88
C ASN A 25 -17.29 16.35 1.48
N SER A 26 -15.97 16.50 1.40
CA SER A 26 -15.25 17.02 0.24
C SER A 26 -14.04 16.19 -0.16
N VAL A 27 -14.10 14.86 -0.04
CA VAL A 27 -13.00 13.98 -0.48
C VAL A 27 -12.69 14.21 -1.95
N GLU A 28 -11.42 14.53 -2.23
CA GLU A 28 -10.84 14.73 -3.56
C GLU A 28 -9.65 13.81 -3.77
N VAL A 29 -9.52 13.26 -4.99
CA VAL A 29 -8.35 12.49 -5.40
C VAL A 29 -7.33 13.44 -6.03
N MET A 30 -6.19 13.55 -5.39
CA MET A 30 -5.09 14.43 -5.84
C MET A 30 -4.16 13.72 -6.80
N ASP A 31 -3.97 12.43 -6.61
CA ASP A 31 -3.19 11.54 -7.47
C ASP A 31 -3.68 10.09 -7.32
N ARG A 32 -3.50 9.32 -8.36
CA ARG A 32 -3.70 7.87 -8.36
C ARG A 32 -2.78 7.25 -9.39
N ARG A 33 -2.02 6.26 -8.97
CA ARG A 33 -1.12 5.57 -9.88
C ARG A 33 -0.90 4.11 -9.50
N ARG A 34 -0.53 3.33 -10.50
CA ARG A 34 0.03 2.01 -10.29
C ARG A 34 1.51 2.18 -9.97
N ILE A 35 1.96 1.61 -8.85
CA ILE A 35 3.36 1.52 -8.50
C ILE A 35 3.86 0.10 -8.76
N VAL A 36 5.07 -0.04 -9.30
CA VAL A 36 5.72 -1.33 -9.55
C VAL A 36 6.91 -1.45 -8.62
N THR A 37 6.96 -2.53 -7.87
CA THR A 37 7.98 -2.77 -6.83
C THR A 37 8.85 -3.99 -7.12
N THR A 38 8.90 -4.43 -8.37
CA THR A 38 9.76 -5.53 -8.83
C THR A 38 10.57 -5.14 -10.06
N ASP A 39 11.80 -5.64 -10.15
CA ASP A 39 12.60 -5.54 -11.37
C ASP A 39 12.38 -6.82 -12.19
N PRO A 40 11.87 -6.73 -13.44
CA PRO A 40 11.61 -7.90 -14.28
C PRO A 40 12.88 -8.66 -14.67
N ARG A 41 14.07 -8.07 -14.50
CA ARG A 41 15.37 -8.73 -14.76
C ARG A 41 15.75 -9.72 -13.66
N ILE A 42 15.09 -9.67 -12.48
CA ILE A 42 15.33 -10.61 -11.39
C ILE A 42 14.37 -11.80 -11.54
N PRO A 43 14.87 -13.02 -11.82
CA PRO A 43 14.01 -14.20 -11.92
C PRO A 43 13.18 -14.40 -10.66
N GLY A 44 11.89 -14.68 -10.81
CA GLY A 44 10.99 -14.92 -9.67
C GLY A 44 10.61 -13.71 -8.83
N ALA A 45 11.05 -12.47 -9.17
CA ALA A 45 10.84 -11.27 -8.36
C ALA A 45 9.36 -10.96 -8.03
N LYS A 46 8.41 -11.40 -8.84
CA LYS A 46 6.97 -11.25 -8.55
C LYS A 46 6.46 -12.23 -7.48
N GLN A 47 7.14 -13.35 -7.30
CA GLN A 47 6.82 -14.39 -6.32
C GLN A 47 8.12 -14.86 -5.65
N PRO A 48 8.79 -13.98 -4.88
CA PRO A 48 10.15 -14.23 -4.40
C PRO A 48 10.24 -15.41 -3.45
N TYR A 49 9.22 -15.67 -2.63
CA TYR A 49 9.22 -16.82 -1.73
C TYR A 49 8.97 -18.13 -2.47
N HIS A 50 8.14 -18.16 -3.51
CA HIS A 50 7.99 -19.35 -4.36
C HIS A 50 9.28 -19.67 -5.08
N TYR A 51 10.00 -18.67 -5.58
CA TYR A 51 11.29 -18.89 -6.20
C TYR A 51 12.33 -19.39 -5.18
N ALA A 52 12.40 -18.74 -4.01
CA ALA A 52 13.31 -19.09 -2.92
C ALA A 52 13.07 -20.51 -2.39
N ALA A 53 11.83 -21.01 -2.40
CA ALA A 53 11.51 -22.37 -1.95
C ALA A 53 12.22 -23.47 -2.77
N ASN A 54 12.75 -23.16 -3.94
CA ASN A 54 13.53 -24.10 -4.77
C ASN A 54 15.06 -23.98 -4.55
N LEU A 55 15.50 -23.12 -3.63
CA LEU A 55 16.90 -22.89 -3.32
C LEU A 55 17.25 -23.49 -1.95
N GLY A 56 18.55 -23.68 -1.67
CA GLY A 56 19.02 -23.95 -0.32
C GLY A 56 18.76 -22.74 0.62
N LEU A 57 18.68 -22.99 1.94
CA LEU A 57 18.30 -21.94 2.89
C LEU A 57 19.22 -20.70 2.83
N PRO A 58 20.57 -20.83 2.81
CA PRO A 58 21.45 -19.67 2.69
C PRO A 58 21.25 -18.87 1.39
N GLU A 59 21.04 -19.57 0.29
CA GLU A 59 20.77 -18.96 -1.03
C GLU A 59 19.41 -18.25 -1.04
N SER A 60 18.41 -18.85 -0.39
CA SER A 60 17.08 -18.25 -0.22
C SER A 60 17.14 -16.93 0.55
N GLU A 61 17.89 -16.90 1.66
CA GLU A 61 18.09 -15.68 2.46
C GLU A 61 18.73 -14.56 1.62
N LYS A 62 19.82 -14.89 0.92
CA LYS A 62 20.54 -13.94 0.05
C LYS A 62 19.65 -13.42 -1.09
N TYR A 63 18.92 -14.33 -1.73
CA TYR A 63 18.01 -13.98 -2.82
C TYR A 63 16.87 -13.07 -2.34
N LEU A 64 16.21 -13.42 -1.23
CA LEU A 64 15.13 -12.63 -0.66
C LEU A 64 15.61 -11.25 -0.19
N ALA A 65 16.81 -11.17 0.41
CA ALA A 65 17.40 -9.89 0.79
C ALA A 65 17.66 -8.98 -0.43
N ASN A 66 18.15 -9.53 -1.54
CA ASN A 66 18.33 -8.79 -2.78
C ASN A 66 16.98 -8.30 -3.34
N CYS A 67 15.97 -9.17 -3.41
CA CYS A 67 14.63 -8.80 -3.84
C CYS A 67 14.02 -7.71 -2.94
N ALA A 68 14.24 -7.78 -1.62
CA ALA A 68 13.76 -6.79 -0.67
C ALA A 68 14.40 -5.42 -0.92
N ALA A 69 15.73 -5.36 -1.05
CA ALA A 69 16.44 -4.12 -1.33
C ALA A 69 15.97 -3.44 -2.62
N VAL A 70 15.73 -4.22 -3.68
CA VAL A 70 15.21 -3.70 -4.95
C VAL A 70 13.77 -3.21 -4.79
N SER A 71 12.91 -3.97 -4.12
CA SER A 71 11.51 -3.62 -3.90
C SER A 71 11.37 -2.35 -3.07
N GLU A 72 12.17 -2.21 -2.01
CA GLU A 72 12.21 -1.03 -1.14
C GLU A 72 12.67 0.21 -1.91
N ARG A 73 13.72 0.10 -2.71
CA ARG A 73 14.22 1.20 -3.55
C ARG A 73 13.18 1.66 -4.57
N LEU A 74 12.49 0.73 -5.24
CA LEU A 74 11.45 1.05 -6.22
C LEU A 74 10.22 1.68 -5.55
N ALA A 75 9.82 1.17 -4.38
CA ALA A 75 8.73 1.74 -3.60
C ALA A 75 9.08 3.16 -3.13
N LEU A 76 10.30 3.38 -2.63
CA LEU A 76 10.77 4.68 -2.18
C LEU A 76 10.71 5.69 -3.33
N ALA A 77 11.28 5.37 -4.48
CA ALA A 77 11.27 6.27 -5.64
C ALA A 77 9.83 6.65 -6.07
N ALA A 78 8.91 5.69 -6.06
CA ALA A 78 7.50 5.94 -6.42
C ALA A 78 6.79 6.84 -5.41
N VAL A 79 7.06 6.67 -4.11
CA VAL A 79 6.44 7.52 -3.06
C VAL A 79 7.06 8.91 -3.06
N GLU A 80 8.38 9.03 -3.20
CA GLU A 80 9.09 10.32 -3.32
C GLU A 80 8.56 11.17 -4.46
N GLU A 81 8.32 10.55 -5.61
CA GLU A 81 7.76 11.25 -6.77
C GLU A 81 6.40 11.89 -6.44
N VAL A 82 5.49 11.12 -5.84
CA VAL A 82 4.17 11.62 -5.43
C VAL A 82 4.28 12.73 -4.38
N VAL A 83 5.14 12.56 -3.39
CA VAL A 83 5.35 13.56 -2.33
C VAL A 83 5.85 14.87 -2.95
N ARG A 84 6.84 14.82 -3.84
CA ARG A 84 7.40 15.98 -4.53
C ARG A 84 6.36 16.70 -5.40
N GLU A 85 5.55 15.95 -6.16
CA GLU A 85 4.51 16.52 -7.01
C GLU A 85 3.41 17.21 -6.19
N LEU A 86 3.01 16.62 -5.06
CA LEU A 86 2.01 17.19 -4.19
C LEU A 86 2.55 18.41 -3.43
N ASP A 87 3.82 18.38 -3.00
CA ASP A 87 4.48 19.53 -2.38
C ASP A 87 4.52 20.72 -3.35
N GLY A 88 4.90 20.51 -4.60
CA GLY A 88 4.85 21.52 -5.66
C GLY A 88 3.45 22.10 -5.92
N ARG A 89 2.39 21.39 -5.55
CA ARG A 89 0.99 21.83 -5.60
C ARG A 89 0.48 22.37 -4.26
N HIS A 90 1.36 22.66 -3.32
CA HIS A 90 1.07 23.15 -1.97
C HIS A 90 0.25 22.19 -1.09
N TYR A 91 0.42 20.86 -1.27
CA TYR A 91 -0.12 19.85 -0.37
C TYR A 91 0.97 19.24 0.49
N ARG A 92 0.69 19.09 1.80
CA ARG A 92 1.55 18.37 2.74
C ARG A 92 0.96 17.01 3.05
N ILE A 93 1.76 15.97 2.88
CA ILE A 93 1.39 14.62 3.31
C ILE A 93 1.41 14.55 4.84
N VAL A 94 0.27 14.21 5.44
CA VAL A 94 0.12 14.12 6.91
C VAL A 94 0.16 12.70 7.44
N GLY A 95 0.19 11.70 6.55
CA GLY A 95 0.29 10.30 6.90
C GLY A 95 -0.12 9.40 5.74
N SER A 96 -0.03 8.11 5.97
CA SER A 96 -0.39 7.08 4.99
C SER A 96 -1.13 5.91 5.62
N ALA A 97 -1.85 5.14 4.81
CA ALA A 97 -2.49 3.89 5.19
C ALA A 97 -2.10 2.78 4.22
N VAL A 98 -1.74 1.60 4.75
CA VAL A 98 -1.43 0.40 3.96
C VAL A 98 -2.43 -0.69 4.31
N LEU A 99 -3.10 -1.23 3.28
CA LEU A 99 -4.04 -2.33 3.45
C LEU A 99 -3.29 -3.65 3.61
N LEU A 100 -3.61 -4.36 4.69
CA LEU A 100 -3.06 -5.68 5.01
C LEU A 100 -4.05 -6.78 4.64
N ALA A 101 -3.53 -7.98 4.29
CA ALA A 101 -4.36 -9.18 4.16
C ALA A 101 -4.70 -9.75 5.55
N SER A 102 -3.86 -10.61 6.11
CA SER A 102 -4.11 -11.22 7.42
C SER A 102 -3.51 -10.44 8.59
N GLY A 103 -2.40 -9.74 8.38
CA GLY A 103 -1.63 -9.06 9.42
C GLY A 103 -1.05 -9.99 10.50
N ARG A 104 -0.95 -11.31 10.21
CA ARG A 104 -0.39 -12.29 11.14
C ARG A 104 1.13 -12.25 11.12
N PRO A 105 1.80 -12.38 12.28
CA PRO A 105 3.25 -12.54 12.33
C PRO A 105 3.72 -13.75 11.52
N LEU A 106 4.81 -13.59 10.78
CA LEU A 106 5.43 -14.67 10.03
C LEU A 106 6.39 -15.45 10.92
N PRO A 107 6.43 -16.80 10.81
CA PRO A 107 7.41 -17.64 11.49
C PRO A 107 8.80 -17.50 10.82
N SER A 108 9.76 -18.36 11.24
CA SER A 108 11.10 -18.40 10.62
C SER A 108 11.04 -18.72 9.12
N LEU A 109 12.04 -18.25 8.36
CA LEU A 109 12.10 -18.46 6.91
C LEU A 109 12.00 -19.94 6.54
N SER A 110 12.69 -20.83 7.25
CA SER A 110 12.62 -22.27 7.01
C SER A 110 11.19 -22.83 7.11
N LYS A 111 10.40 -22.37 8.08
CA LYS A 111 8.99 -22.76 8.22
C LYS A 111 8.12 -22.15 7.12
N ILE A 112 8.41 -20.92 6.69
CA ILE A 112 7.71 -20.29 5.58
C ILE A 112 7.91 -21.08 4.30
N LEU A 113 9.17 -21.39 3.95
CA LEU A 113 9.53 -22.09 2.71
C LEU A 113 9.00 -23.53 2.66
N ALA A 114 8.77 -24.16 3.82
CA ALA A 114 8.20 -25.50 3.94
C ALA A 114 6.65 -25.53 3.83
N SER A 115 5.98 -24.37 3.69
CA SER A 115 4.52 -24.30 3.73
C SER A 115 3.97 -23.37 2.67
N HIS A 116 3.31 -23.92 1.64
CA HIS A 116 2.72 -23.15 0.56
C HIS A 116 1.77 -22.03 1.03
N PRO A 117 0.86 -22.23 2.02
CA PRO A 117 0.06 -21.13 2.56
C PRO A 117 0.87 -20.02 3.23
N LEU A 118 1.98 -20.37 3.90
CA LEU A 118 2.87 -19.38 4.52
C LEU A 118 3.66 -18.60 3.47
N ILE A 119 4.07 -19.24 2.37
CA ILE A 119 4.69 -18.57 1.23
C ILE A 119 3.79 -17.46 0.70
N HIS A 120 2.51 -17.74 0.43
CA HIS A 120 1.56 -16.71 -0.02
C HIS A 120 1.41 -15.57 0.98
N THR A 121 1.34 -15.88 2.27
CA THR A 121 1.26 -14.87 3.31
C THR A 121 2.52 -13.99 3.33
N ALA A 122 3.69 -14.62 3.26
CA ALA A 122 4.97 -13.92 3.26
C ALA A 122 5.16 -13.03 2.03
N GLU A 123 4.77 -13.49 0.85
CA GLU A 123 4.79 -12.67 -0.37
C GLU A 123 3.91 -11.43 -0.27
N GLY A 124 2.71 -11.59 0.28
CA GLY A 124 1.83 -10.45 0.51
C GLY A 124 2.45 -9.42 1.45
N GLU A 125 3.02 -9.85 2.57
CA GLU A 125 3.70 -8.95 3.52
C GLU A 125 4.99 -8.35 2.95
N PHE A 126 5.71 -9.08 2.11
CA PHE A 126 6.95 -8.62 1.47
C PHE A 126 6.77 -7.28 0.74
N PHE A 127 5.78 -7.18 -0.14
CA PHE A 127 5.54 -5.97 -0.92
C PHE A 127 4.89 -4.84 -0.09
N ARG A 128 4.11 -5.17 0.94
CA ARG A 128 3.59 -4.20 1.89
C ARG A 128 4.70 -3.58 2.74
N ASN A 129 5.66 -4.39 3.16
CA ASN A 129 6.82 -3.93 3.92
C ASN A 129 7.69 -2.97 3.11
N ALA A 130 7.87 -3.20 1.80
CA ALA A 130 8.60 -2.28 0.94
C ALA A 130 7.99 -0.86 0.94
N VAL A 131 6.66 -0.77 0.83
CA VAL A 131 5.94 0.52 0.88
C VAL A 131 5.99 1.14 2.28
N ARG A 132 5.86 0.34 3.35
CA ARG A 132 5.98 0.84 4.73
C ARG A 132 7.35 1.45 4.97
N LYS A 133 8.42 0.76 4.61
CA LYS A 133 9.79 1.29 4.71
C LYS A 133 10.00 2.55 3.88
N ALA A 134 9.42 2.62 2.68
CA ALA A 134 9.46 3.82 1.86
C ALA A 134 8.83 5.03 2.59
N CYS A 135 7.66 4.83 3.18
CA CYS A 135 7.01 5.87 3.98
C CYS A 135 7.83 6.25 5.23
N GLU A 136 8.39 5.26 5.93
CA GLU A 136 9.25 5.48 7.11
C GLU A 136 10.51 6.29 6.76
N CYS A 137 11.19 5.98 5.64
CA CYS A 137 12.33 6.76 5.14
C CYS A 137 11.96 8.23 4.89
N LEU A 138 10.74 8.48 4.42
CA LEU A 138 10.22 9.83 4.18
C LEU A 138 9.57 10.47 5.42
N LYS A 139 9.68 9.83 6.59
CA LYS A 139 9.07 10.28 7.85
C LYS A 139 7.55 10.44 7.76
N ILE A 140 6.89 9.66 6.92
CA ILE A 140 5.44 9.59 6.78
C ILE A 140 4.94 8.48 7.69
N SER A 141 4.09 8.81 8.66
CA SER A 141 3.47 7.82 9.55
C SER A 141 2.60 6.85 8.74
N VAL A 142 2.61 5.56 9.12
CA VAL A 142 1.87 4.51 8.42
C VAL A 142 0.83 3.90 9.35
N MET A 143 -0.44 3.94 8.94
CA MET A 143 -1.51 3.17 9.55
C MET A 143 -1.71 1.86 8.78
N ALA A 144 -1.54 0.73 9.46
CA ALA A 144 -1.84 -0.59 8.92
C ALA A 144 -3.32 -0.93 9.19
N ILE A 145 -4.05 -1.35 8.13
CA ILE A 145 -5.48 -1.67 8.21
C ILE A 145 -5.71 -3.01 7.54
N ARG A 146 -6.27 -3.98 8.24
CA ARG A 146 -6.69 -5.24 7.60
C ARG A 146 -7.87 -4.98 6.67
N GLU A 147 -7.82 -5.52 5.45
CA GLU A 147 -8.86 -5.28 4.44
C GLU A 147 -10.26 -5.64 4.95
N GLN A 148 -10.38 -6.69 5.74
CA GLN A 148 -11.65 -7.10 6.36
C GLN A 148 -12.19 -6.13 7.42
N GLU A 149 -11.34 -5.25 7.98
CA GLU A 149 -11.71 -4.25 8.99
C GLU A 149 -11.95 -2.86 8.37
N LEU A 150 -11.79 -2.71 7.06
CA LEU A 150 -11.78 -1.41 6.40
C LEU A 150 -13.08 -0.64 6.64
N ASP A 151 -14.23 -1.30 6.50
CA ASP A 151 -15.55 -0.68 6.67
C ASP A 151 -15.83 -0.35 8.14
N GLU A 152 -15.48 -1.23 9.07
CA GLU A 152 -15.62 -0.98 10.51
C GLU A 152 -14.77 0.21 10.96
N ARG A 153 -13.51 0.26 10.50
CA ARG A 153 -12.61 1.38 10.80
C ARG A 153 -13.08 2.68 10.16
N ALA A 154 -13.67 2.63 8.96
CA ALA A 154 -14.28 3.81 8.34
C ALA A 154 -15.49 4.29 9.16
N ASN A 155 -16.33 3.38 9.66
CA ASN A 155 -17.44 3.73 10.54
C ASN A 155 -16.95 4.38 11.84
N THR A 156 -15.88 3.89 12.43
CA THR A 156 -15.26 4.48 13.62
C THR A 156 -14.68 5.87 13.32
N ALA A 157 -13.99 6.04 12.19
CA ALA A 157 -13.33 7.30 11.82
C ALA A 157 -14.31 8.42 11.44
N PHE A 158 -15.41 8.08 10.76
CA PHE A 158 -16.34 9.06 10.19
C PHE A 158 -17.71 9.10 10.88
N GLY A 159 -18.02 8.14 11.77
CA GLY A 159 -19.31 8.06 12.45
C GLY A 159 -20.47 8.07 11.44
N ASN A 160 -21.46 8.93 11.68
CA ASN A 160 -22.64 9.09 10.79
C ASN A 160 -22.31 9.52 9.36
N ALA A 161 -21.10 10.02 9.11
CA ALA A 161 -20.67 10.41 7.77
C ALA A 161 -20.09 9.24 6.94
N ALA A 162 -19.81 8.08 7.53
CA ALA A 162 -19.12 6.97 6.88
C ALA A 162 -19.75 6.55 5.55
N SER A 163 -21.05 6.28 5.54
CA SER A 163 -21.78 5.90 4.31
C SER A 163 -21.73 6.98 3.23
N ARG A 164 -21.69 8.26 3.61
CA ARG A 164 -21.56 9.38 2.67
C ARG A 164 -20.17 9.41 2.05
N VAL A 165 -19.12 9.27 2.87
CA VAL A 165 -17.72 9.19 2.40
C VAL A 165 -17.53 8.02 1.45
N GLN A 166 -18.02 6.84 1.78
CA GLN A 166 -17.95 5.65 0.93
C GLN A 166 -18.65 5.86 -0.41
N ARG A 167 -19.87 6.41 -0.41
CA ARG A 167 -20.61 6.75 -1.64
C ARG A 167 -19.85 7.80 -2.46
N ARG A 168 -19.32 8.84 -1.82
CA ARG A 168 -18.52 9.86 -2.50
C ARG A 168 -17.31 9.22 -3.19
N ILE A 169 -16.52 8.41 -2.49
CA ILE A 169 -15.38 7.71 -3.06
C ILE A 169 -15.80 6.80 -4.23
N ALA A 170 -16.92 6.08 -4.08
CA ALA A 170 -17.41 5.22 -5.16
C ALA A 170 -17.74 6.00 -6.43
N SER A 171 -18.34 7.20 -6.30
CA SER A 171 -18.77 8.06 -7.41
C SER A 171 -17.62 8.85 -8.07
N LEU A 172 -16.46 9.00 -7.43
CA LEU A 172 -15.34 9.77 -7.99
C LEU A 172 -14.90 9.29 -9.37
N GLY A 173 -15.06 8.00 -9.67
CA GLY A 173 -14.72 7.45 -10.98
C GLY A 173 -15.40 8.14 -12.15
N SER A 174 -16.61 8.70 -11.96
CA SER A 174 -17.34 9.44 -13.00
C SER A 174 -16.66 10.76 -13.37
N SER A 175 -15.98 11.40 -12.41
CA SER A 175 -15.31 12.69 -12.62
C SER A 175 -13.83 12.55 -12.99
N ILE A 176 -13.16 11.52 -12.45
CA ILE A 176 -11.72 11.34 -12.69
C ILE A 176 -11.40 10.33 -13.79
N GLY A 177 -12.42 9.65 -14.32
CA GLY A 177 -12.27 8.63 -15.39
C GLY A 177 -11.67 7.31 -14.93
N PRO A 178 -11.49 6.33 -15.85
CA PRO A 178 -10.83 5.05 -15.55
C PRO A 178 -9.30 5.20 -15.43
N PRO A 179 -8.62 4.28 -14.70
CA PRO A 179 -9.19 3.21 -13.89
C PRO A 179 -9.63 3.71 -12.51
N TRP A 180 -10.83 3.33 -12.04
CA TRP A 180 -11.28 3.54 -10.67
C TRP A 180 -11.85 2.24 -10.11
N THR A 181 -10.96 1.29 -9.86
CA THR A 181 -11.26 -0.09 -9.45
C THR A 181 -11.57 -0.20 -7.96
N LYS A 182 -11.91 -1.40 -7.51
CA LYS A 182 -12.05 -1.72 -6.08
C LYS A 182 -10.80 -1.35 -5.29
N ASP A 183 -9.61 -1.57 -5.86
CA ASP A 183 -8.32 -1.29 -5.21
C ASP A 183 -8.13 0.22 -4.96
N HIS A 184 -8.44 1.04 -5.97
CA HIS A 184 -8.38 2.51 -5.82
C HIS A 184 -9.35 3.01 -4.76
N LYS A 185 -10.57 2.49 -4.74
CA LYS A 185 -11.60 2.87 -3.76
C LYS A 185 -11.19 2.50 -2.34
N ALA A 186 -10.67 1.29 -2.15
CA ALA A 186 -10.18 0.83 -0.85
C ALA A 186 -8.97 1.66 -0.37
N ALA A 187 -8.00 1.93 -1.24
CA ALA A 187 -6.86 2.78 -0.92
C ALA A 187 -7.29 4.22 -0.60
N ALA A 188 -8.22 4.80 -1.37
CA ALA A 188 -8.77 6.13 -1.12
C ALA A 188 -9.52 6.21 0.23
N LEU A 189 -10.31 5.18 0.57
CA LEU A 189 -11.02 5.12 1.86
C LEU A 189 -10.05 5.06 3.03
N ALA A 190 -9.01 4.21 2.91
CA ALA A 190 -7.97 4.09 3.91
C ALA A 190 -7.20 5.41 4.11
N ALA A 191 -6.84 6.11 3.03
CA ALA A 191 -6.20 7.42 3.09
C ALA A 191 -7.11 8.49 3.70
N SER A 192 -8.40 8.49 3.38
CA SER A 192 -9.36 9.45 3.94
C SER A 192 -9.47 9.35 5.45
N MET A 193 -9.31 8.16 6.06
CA MET A 193 -9.30 8.00 7.51
C MET A 193 -8.10 8.66 8.19
N ILE A 194 -6.97 8.85 7.48
CA ILE A 194 -5.82 9.62 7.99
C ILE A 194 -6.18 11.10 8.13
N LEU A 195 -6.98 11.63 7.20
CA LEU A 195 -7.39 13.04 7.20
C LEU A 195 -8.45 13.35 8.27
N ALA A 196 -9.20 12.34 8.71
CA ALA A 196 -10.23 12.46 9.75
C ALA A 196 -9.66 12.58 11.17
N ARG A 197 -8.34 12.36 11.34
CA ARG A 197 -7.59 12.55 12.58
C ARG A 197 -7.05 13.97 12.65
#